data_64ecadda98816da6ba234613d9ce7ad4
#
_entry.id   64ecadda98816da6ba234613d9ce7ad4
#
_cell.length_a   1.000
_cell.length_b   1.000
_cell.length_c   1.000
_cell.angle_alpha   90.00
_cell.angle_beta   90.00
_cell.angle_gamma   90.00
#
_symmetry.space_group_name_H-M   'P 1'
#
loop_
_entity.id
_entity.type
_entity.pdbx_description
1 polymer ?
#
loop_
_entity_poly.entity_id
_entity_poly.type
_entity_poly.pdbx_seq_one_letter_code
_entity_poly.pdbx_strand_id
1 'polypeptide(L)'
;MFDSRRIQHINDAQYKSGNILYWSEWALRTEWNCGLAYASEYALQKKEKLIPLITIDSEYQHENIRQLIFLVESIWDLGKSYKNKGLSLSVAYGKTETILAESIKKNAVGMIVASASYVRYFRDILERLWQALTIPVVIVDDASLLPPWIASDHVEYGAYTFRKKYWNTVTMLSPEKDITPAKVKCLQIHDDLPRVLESHWYKEYITELSQISQWSVNKFLGGESQTQKLWDAFKKEKLPLYDVARNNPNEENTSLLSPYLHFGCISP
;
A
#
# COMPACT_ATOMS: atom_id res chain seq x y z
N MET A 1 9.34 7.63 -14.67
CA MET A 1 10.21 7.98 -13.51
C MET A 1 9.37 8.91 -12.65
N PHE A 2 9.21 8.60 -11.39
CA PHE A 2 8.44 9.39 -10.42
C PHE A 2 9.35 10.43 -9.72
N ASP A 3 8.73 11.36 -8.97
CA ASP A 3 9.44 12.43 -8.27
C ASP A 3 10.30 11.87 -7.14
N SER A 4 11.63 12.06 -7.22
CA SER A 4 12.58 11.57 -6.21
C SER A 4 12.36 12.16 -4.81
N ARG A 5 11.66 13.28 -4.69
CA ARG A 5 11.29 13.90 -3.41
C ARG A 5 10.29 13.05 -2.60
N ARG A 6 9.66 12.04 -3.24
CA ARG A 6 8.86 11.02 -2.55
C ARG A 6 9.68 10.05 -1.70
N ILE A 7 11.01 10.09 -1.85
CA ILE A 7 11.93 9.19 -1.18
C ILE A 7 12.56 9.88 0.03
N GLN A 8 12.52 9.21 1.17
CA GLN A 8 13.24 9.61 2.38
C GLN A 8 14.20 8.50 2.82
N HIS A 9 15.48 8.82 2.97
CA HIS A 9 16.45 7.97 3.63
C HIS A 9 16.34 8.19 5.14
N ILE A 10 16.09 7.12 5.88
CA ILE A 10 15.77 7.19 7.30
C ILE A 10 17.03 7.08 8.16
N ASN A 11 18.06 6.42 7.65
CA ASN A 11 19.35 6.30 8.29
C ASN A 11 20.48 6.55 7.29
N ASP A 12 21.70 6.76 7.81
CA ASP A 12 22.91 7.02 7.02
C ASP A 12 23.62 5.74 6.58
N ALA A 13 23.01 4.57 6.82
CA ALA A 13 23.60 3.29 6.46
C ALA A 13 23.79 3.18 4.93
N GLN A 14 24.94 2.64 4.52
CA GLN A 14 25.25 2.47 3.11
C GLN A 14 24.95 1.04 2.66
N TYR A 15 24.34 0.92 1.48
CA TYR A 15 24.11 -0.37 0.88
C TYR A 15 25.47 -1.03 0.52
N LYS A 16 25.64 -2.27 0.95
CA LYS A 16 26.83 -3.07 0.64
C LYS A 16 26.51 -4.21 -0.34
N SER A 17 25.60 -5.09 0.06
CA SER A 17 25.12 -6.23 -0.72
C SER A 17 23.86 -6.81 -0.09
N GLY A 18 23.14 -7.67 -0.81
CA GLY A 18 22.00 -8.42 -0.32
C GLY A 18 20.67 -8.05 -0.98
N ASN A 19 19.67 -8.85 -0.72
CA ASN A 19 18.34 -8.69 -1.32
C ASN A 19 17.67 -7.38 -0.90
N ILE A 20 16.77 -6.88 -1.74
CA ILE A 20 15.98 -5.68 -1.46
C ILE A 20 14.62 -6.12 -0.92
N LEU A 21 14.31 -5.80 0.33
CA LEU A 21 13.00 -6.04 0.92
C LEU A 21 12.11 -4.83 0.64
N TYR A 22 11.01 -5.02 -0.09
CA TYR A 22 9.95 -4.04 -0.23
C TYR A 22 8.80 -4.44 0.70
N TRP A 23 8.60 -3.68 1.76
CA TRP A 23 7.47 -3.87 2.67
C TRP A 23 6.40 -2.81 2.41
N SER A 24 5.22 -3.28 2.05
CA SER A 24 4.05 -2.44 1.85
C SER A 24 2.90 -2.91 2.71
N GLU A 25 2.23 -1.94 3.30
CA GLU A 25 1.09 -2.15 4.17
C GLU A 25 -0.20 -1.68 3.50
N TRP A 26 -0.12 -0.54 2.83
CA TRP A 26 -1.26 0.19 2.29
C TRP A 26 -1.14 0.54 0.81
N ALA A 27 -0.20 0.03 0.07
CA ALA A 27 -0.10 0.22 -1.37
C ALA A 27 -0.44 -1.09 -2.09
N LEU A 28 -1.70 -1.54 -1.96
CA LEU A 28 -2.16 -2.83 -2.49
C LEU A 28 -2.46 -2.75 -3.99
N ARG A 29 -1.48 -2.27 -4.76
CA ARG A 29 -1.53 -2.13 -6.20
C ARG A 29 -0.16 -2.35 -6.83
N THR A 30 -0.13 -2.67 -8.10
CA THR A 30 1.11 -2.78 -8.89
C THR A 30 1.37 -1.56 -9.76
N GLU A 31 0.33 -0.87 -10.19
CA GLU A 31 0.42 0.36 -10.99
C GLU A 31 0.48 1.59 -10.08
N TRP A 32 1.23 2.61 -10.51
CA TRP A 32 1.39 3.85 -9.75
C TRP A 32 1.87 3.63 -8.31
N ASN A 33 2.68 2.57 -8.12
CA ASN A 33 3.30 2.21 -6.85
C ASN A 33 4.77 2.62 -6.88
N CYS A 34 5.07 3.81 -6.36
CA CYS A 34 6.42 4.38 -6.37
C CYS A 34 7.41 3.54 -5.56
N GLY A 35 6.97 2.98 -4.41
CA GLY A 35 7.82 2.14 -3.55
C GLY A 35 8.22 0.84 -4.24
N LEU A 36 7.26 0.16 -4.87
CA LEU A 36 7.53 -1.06 -5.63
C LEU A 36 8.42 -0.76 -6.86
N ALA A 37 8.15 0.33 -7.58
CA ALA A 37 8.98 0.74 -8.72
C ALA A 37 10.42 1.02 -8.28
N TYR A 38 10.61 1.83 -7.23
CA TYR A 38 11.92 2.13 -6.69
C TYR A 38 12.66 0.87 -6.24
N ALA A 39 12.01 0.00 -5.46
CA ALA A 39 12.63 -1.22 -4.94
C ALA A 39 13.03 -2.18 -6.06
N SER A 40 12.17 -2.34 -7.08
CA SER A 40 12.43 -3.23 -8.22
C SER A 40 13.54 -2.70 -9.13
N GLU A 41 13.57 -1.40 -9.41
CA GLU A 41 14.66 -0.77 -10.19
C GLU A 41 15.99 -0.87 -9.43
N TYR A 42 15.97 -0.61 -8.12
CA TYR A 42 17.19 -0.71 -7.30
C TYR A 42 17.72 -2.14 -7.26
N ALA A 43 16.86 -3.14 -7.04
CA ALA A 43 17.23 -4.55 -7.07
C ALA A 43 17.82 -4.95 -8.43
N LEU A 44 17.21 -4.50 -9.54
CA LEU A 44 17.72 -4.75 -10.89
C LEU A 44 19.12 -4.14 -11.11
N GLN A 45 19.32 -2.89 -10.70
CA GLN A 45 20.61 -2.19 -10.82
C GLN A 45 21.71 -2.90 -10.00
N LYS A 46 21.37 -3.40 -8.82
CA LYS A 46 22.31 -4.11 -7.94
C LYS A 46 22.49 -5.57 -8.31
N LYS A 47 21.71 -6.11 -9.28
CA LYS A 47 21.69 -7.53 -9.67
C LYS A 47 21.29 -8.46 -8.51
N GLU A 48 20.45 -7.95 -7.63
CA GLU A 48 19.93 -8.65 -6.46
C GLU A 48 18.47 -9.06 -6.66
N LYS A 49 17.92 -9.84 -5.72
CA LYS A 49 16.51 -10.23 -5.74
C LYS A 49 15.66 -9.21 -4.98
N LEU A 50 14.45 -9.02 -5.46
CA LEU A 50 13.41 -8.28 -4.76
C LEU A 50 12.61 -9.24 -3.87
N ILE A 51 12.29 -8.83 -2.66
CA ILE A 51 11.41 -9.51 -1.72
C ILE A 51 10.21 -8.61 -1.46
N PRO A 52 9.15 -8.66 -2.27
CA PRO A 52 7.92 -7.94 -1.95
C PRO A 52 7.23 -8.66 -0.79
N LEU A 53 6.96 -7.94 0.28
CA LEU A 53 6.35 -8.47 1.49
C LEU A 53 5.16 -7.60 1.93
N ILE A 54 4.04 -8.26 2.17
CA ILE A 54 2.88 -7.70 2.87
C ILE A 54 2.68 -8.48 4.15
N THR A 55 2.41 -7.77 5.24
CA THR A 55 2.06 -8.37 6.52
C THR A 55 0.60 -8.14 6.85
N ILE A 56 -0.09 -9.19 7.28
CA ILE A 56 -1.40 -9.11 7.92
C ILE A 56 -1.12 -9.17 9.42
N ASP A 57 -1.18 -8.02 10.08
CA ASP A 57 -0.79 -7.92 11.48
C ASP A 57 -1.85 -8.48 12.41
N SER A 58 -1.48 -9.46 13.23
CA SER A 58 -2.37 -10.11 14.19
C SER A 58 -2.61 -9.30 15.48
N GLU A 59 -1.82 -8.26 15.72
CA GLU A 59 -1.92 -7.39 16.91
C GLU A 59 -2.55 -6.02 16.59
N TYR A 60 -2.81 -5.71 15.33
CA TYR A 60 -3.44 -4.46 14.92
C TYR A 60 -4.94 -4.48 15.21
N GLN A 61 -5.35 -3.84 16.30
CA GLN A 61 -6.72 -3.90 16.83
C GLN A 61 -7.66 -2.80 16.30
N HIS A 62 -7.19 -1.96 15.40
CA HIS A 62 -7.97 -0.82 14.91
C HIS A 62 -8.79 -1.13 13.65
N GLU A 63 -8.68 -2.33 13.13
CA GLU A 63 -9.50 -2.81 12.03
C GLU A 63 -10.65 -3.67 12.52
N ASN A 64 -11.84 -3.40 11.95
CA ASN A 64 -12.95 -4.31 12.11
C ASN A 64 -12.86 -5.44 11.07
N ILE A 65 -13.64 -6.48 11.28
CA ILE A 65 -13.64 -7.66 10.43
C ILE A 65 -13.96 -7.36 8.95
N ARG A 66 -14.74 -6.31 8.64
CA ARG A 66 -15.04 -5.90 7.25
C ARG A 66 -13.79 -5.35 6.56
N GLN A 67 -13.01 -4.55 7.28
CA GLN A 67 -11.74 -4.01 6.78
C GLN A 67 -10.74 -5.13 6.56
N LEU A 68 -10.68 -6.08 7.49
CA LEU A 68 -9.79 -7.23 7.39
C LEU A 68 -10.13 -8.12 6.19
N ILE A 69 -11.41 -8.36 5.92
CA ILE A 69 -11.83 -9.10 4.71
C ILE A 69 -11.48 -8.34 3.44
N PHE A 70 -11.78 -7.06 3.39
CA PHE A 70 -11.41 -6.22 2.24
C PHE A 70 -9.89 -6.24 2.00
N LEU A 71 -9.09 -6.20 3.07
CA LEU A 71 -7.64 -6.34 3.02
C LEU A 71 -7.23 -7.69 2.41
N VAL A 72 -7.78 -8.79 2.91
CA VAL A 72 -7.47 -10.15 2.44
C VAL A 72 -7.84 -10.34 0.97
N GLU A 73 -9.02 -9.87 0.56
CA GLU A 73 -9.46 -9.88 -0.84
C GLU A 73 -8.52 -9.05 -1.72
N SER A 74 -8.12 -7.87 -1.24
CA SER A 74 -7.18 -6.99 -1.95
C SER A 74 -5.81 -7.63 -2.11
N ILE A 75 -5.30 -8.31 -1.10
CA ILE A 75 -4.03 -9.05 -1.17
C ILE A 75 -4.13 -10.23 -2.14
N TRP A 76 -5.27 -10.93 -2.17
CA TRP A 76 -5.52 -12.00 -3.11
C TRP A 76 -5.48 -11.53 -4.57
N ASP A 77 -6.17 -10.43 -4.86
CA ASP A 77 -6.18 -9.82 -6.20
C ASP A 77 -4.79 -9.28 -6.58
N LEU A 78 -4.10 -8.66 -5.62
CA LEU A 78 -2.73 -8.17 -5.80
C LEU A 78 -1.76 -9.31 -6.16
N GLY A 79 -1.87 -10.47 -5.53
CA GLY A 79 -1.06 -11.64 -5.86
C GLY A 79 -1.19 -12.04 -7.34
N LYS A 80 -2.39 -11.93 -7.93
CA LYS A 80 -2.62 -12.15 -9.37
C LYS A 80 -1.94 -11.05 -10.21
N SER A 81 -2.05 -9.78 -9.80
CA SER A 81 -1.41 -8.65 -10.47
C SER A 81 0.11 -8.79 -10.48
N TYR A 82 0.72 -9.20 -9.37
CA TYR A 82 2.16 -9.50 -9.29
C TYR A 82 2.56 -10.63 -10.25
N LYS A 83 1.82 -11.74 -10.23
CA LYS A 83 2.07 -12.87 -11.14
C LYS A 83 2.00 -12.47 -12.61
N ASN A 84 1.01 -11.66 -12.98
CA ASN A 84 0.85 -11.18 -14.36
C ASN A 84 2.03 -10.30 -14.81
N LYS A 85 2.70 -9.63 -13.87
CA LYS A 85 3.92 -8.84 -14.13
C LYS A 85 5.21 -9.67 -14.03
N GLY A 86 5.12 -10.96 -13.76
CA GLY A 86 6.28 -11.85 -13.56
C GLY A 86 7.00 -11.61 -12.24
N LEU A 87 6.31 -11.03 -11.26
CA LEU A 87 6.79 -10.83 -9.89
C LEU A 87 6.15 -11.88 -8.96
N SER A 88 6.76 -12.07 -7.78
CA SER A 88 6.21 -12.92 -6.71
C SER A 88 5.96 -12.08 -5.47
N LEU A 89 4.81 -12.26 -4.83
CA LEU A 89 4.42 -11.58 -3.59
C LEU A 89 4.60 -12.53 -2.41
N SER A 90 5.23 -12.07 -1.34
CA SER A 90 5.22 -12.74 -0.03
C SER A 90 4.10 -12.17 0.82
N VAL A 91 3.32 -13.03 1.45
CA VAL A 91 2.27 -12.67 2.40
C VAL A 91 2.53 -13.38 3.71
N ALA A 92 2.66 -12.65 4.79
CA ALA A 92 2.89 -13.19 6.13
C ALA A 92 1.77 -12.76 7.09
N TYR A 93 1.34 -13.68 7.95
CA TYR A 93 0.34 -13.44 8.99
C TYR A 93 0.96 -13.60 10.38
N GLY A 94 0.85 -12.57 11.21
CA GLY A 94 1.36 -12.56 12.58
C GLY A 94 1.80 -11.17 13.00
N LYS A 95 2.64 -11.08 14.02
CA LYS A 95 3.18 -9.80 14.49
C LYS A 95 4.18 -9.23 13.49
N THR A 96 3.82 -8.11 12.88
CA THR A 96 4.60 -7.47 11.79
C THR A 96 6.06 -7.21 12.18
N GLU A 97 6.31 -6.67 13.37
CA GLU A 97 7.67 -6.39 13.84
C GLU A 97 8.55 -7.66 13.88
N THR A 98 8.00 -8.77 14.36
CA THR A 98 8.69 -10.07 14.40
C THR A 98 8.95 -10.61 13.01
N ILE A 99 7.93 -10.57 12.14
CA ILE A 99 8.03 -11.03 10.75
C ILE A 99 9.12 -10.27 10.02
N LEU A 100 9.15 -8.93 10.13
CA LEU A 100 10.17 -8.10 9.48
C LEU A 100 11.56 -8.41 10.01
N ALA A 101 11.76 -8.47 11.33
CA ALA A 101 13.04 -8.76 11.93
C ALA A 101 13.60 -10.14 11.51
N GLU A 102 12.75 -11.16 11.48
CA GLU A 102 13.13 -12.49 11.02
C GLU A 102 13.41 -12.55 9.52
N SER A 103 12.58 -11.88 8.71
CA SER A 103 12.74 -11.83 7.26
C SER A 103 14.06 -11.18 6.87
N ILE A 104 14.42 -10.08 7.53
CA ILE A 104 15.72 -9.39 7.34
C ILE A 104 16.88 -10.33 7.65
N LYS A 105 16.83 -10.98 8.80
CA LYS A 105 17.91 -11.85 9.29
C LYS A 105 18.09 -13.11 8.43
N LYS A 106 16.98 -13.76 8.03
CA LYS A 106 17.01 -15.07 7.35
C LYS A 106 17.29 -14.97 5.85
N ASN A 107 17.00 -13.82 5.22
CA ASN A 107 17.01 -13.70 3.77
C ASN A 107 18.10 -12.77 3.21
N ALA A 108 19.18 -12.56 3.95
CA ALA A 108 20.30 -11.71 3.52
C ALA A 108 19.83 -10.36 2.95
N VAL A 109 18.93 -9.68 3.66
CA VAL A 109 18.42 -8.37 3.24
C VAL A 109 19.51 -7.32 3.40
N GLY A 110 19.81 -6.61 2.31
CA GLY A 110 20.81 -5.55 2.27
C GLY A 110 20.21 -4.13 2.31
N MET A 111 18.91 -4.01 2.05
CA MET A 111 18.19 -2.74 2.09
C MET A 111 16.70 -2.98 2.29
N ILE A 112 16.06 -2.07 3.00
CA ILE A 112 14.60 -2.03 3.15
C ILE A 112 14.05 -0.82 2.41
N VAL A 113 13.02 -1.05 1.61
CA VAL A 113 12.14 -0.02 1.04
C VAL A 113 10.76 -0.22 1.65
N ALA A 114 10.25 0.76 2.36
CA ALA A 114 8.93 0.71 2.96
C ALA A 114 8.01 1.76 2.35
N SER A 115 6.74 1.44 2.15
CA SER A 115 5.72 2.46 1.86
C SER A 115 5.55 3.38 3.06
N ALA A 116 5.38 4.67 2.81
CA ALA A 116 5.13 5.64 3.88
C ALA A 116 3.80 5.32 4.57
N SER A 117 3.83 5.08 5.87
CA SER A 117 2.62 4.93 6.66
C SER A 117 2.32 6.20 7.45
N TYR A 118 1.09 6.67 7.36
CA TYR A 118 0.55 7.76 8.17
C TYR A 118 -0.23 7.24 9.39
N VAL A 119 -0.38 5.91 9.49
CA VAL A 119 -0.94 5.24 10.67
C VAL A 119 0.17 5.09 11.71
N ARG A 120 -0.07 5.63 12.89
CA ARG A 120 0.93 5.69 13.97
C ARG A 120 1.50 4.33 14.33
N TYR A 121 0.65 3.31 14.44
CA TYR A 121 1.05 1.95 14.79
C TYR A 121 2.19 1.42 13.91
N PHE A 122 2.04 1.48 12.61
CA PHE A 122 3.03 0.96 11.66
C PHE A 122 4.24 1.86 11.52
N ARG A 123 4.05 3.16 11.66
CA ARG A 123 5.16 4.10 11.72
C ARG A 123 6.05 3.82 12.93
N ASP A 124 5.45 3.54 14.10
CA ASP A 124 6.19 3.21 15.31
C ASP A 124 6.93 1.86 15.19
N ILE A 125 6.39 0.88 14.45
CA ILE A 125 7.10 -0.38 14.10
C ILE A 125 8.34 -0.07 13.27
N LEU A 126 8.20 0.72 12.20
CA LEU A 126 9.35 1.13 11.40
C LEU A 126 10.40 1.85 12.25
N GLU A 127 9.97 2.78 13.10
CA GLU A 127 10.85 3.55 13.96
C GLU A 127 11.70 2.67 14.88
N ARG A 128 11.10 1.69 15.53
CA ARG A 128 11.83 0.72 16.35
C ARG A 128 12.78 -0.14 15.54
N LEU A 129 12.36 -0.58 14.35
CA LEU A 129 13.19 -1.43 13.50
C LEU A 129 14.43 -0.71 12.98
N TRP A 130 14.31 0.50 12.43
CA TRP A 130 15.48 1.15 11.82
C TRP A 130 16.52 1.58 12.84
N GLN A 131 16.15 1.88 14.09
CA GLN A 131 17.10 2.20 15.16
C GLN A 131 18.06 1.02 15.47
N ALA A 132 17.59 -0.22 15.22
CA ALA A 132 18.37 -1.43 15.44
C ALA A 132 19.11 -1.93 14.19
N LEU A 133 18.88 -1.34 13.01
CA LEU A 133 19.39 -1.84 11.75
C LEU A 133 20.63 -1.11 11.28
N THR A 134 21.58 -1.87 10.74
CA THR A 134 22.83 -1.36 10.13
C THR A 134 22.75 -1.33 8.59
N ILE A 135 21.62 -1.67 8.01
CA ILE A 135 21.32 -1.62 6.57
C ILE A 135 20.50 -0.37 6.24
N PRO A 136 20.57 0.16 5.00
CA PRO A 136 19.77 1.29 4.58
C PRO A 136 18.27 1.01 4.68
N VAL A 137 17.56 1.98 5.21
CA VAL A 137 16.09 2.02 5.27
C VAL A 137 15.60 3.25 4.52
N VAL A 138 14.74 3.01 3.55
CA VAL A 138 14.15 4.05 2.69
C VAL A 138 12.63 3.99 2.80
N ILE A 139 12.01 5.13 2.98
CA ILE A 139 10.56 5.30 2.91
C ILE A 139 10.19 5.96 1.59
N VAL A 140 9.18 5.44 0.92
CA VAL A 140 8.63 6.01 -0.31
C VAL A 140 7.15 6.30 -0.12
N ASP A 141 6.71 7.52 -0.45
CA ASP A 141 5.29 7.86 -0.36
C ASP A 141 4.50 7.36 -1.57
N ASP A 142 3.59 6.45 -1.28
CA ASP A 142 2.60 5.89 -2.20
C ASP A 142 1.16 6.31 -1.85
N ALA A 143 0.97 6.95 -0.70
CA ALA A 143 -0.34 7.18 -0.10
C ALA A 143 -0.91 8.57 -0.37
N SER A 144 -0.15 9.47 -0.99
CA SER A 144 -0.61 10.84 -1.25
C SER A 144 -0.25 11.32 -2.65
N LEU A 145 -1.05 12.23 -3.18
CA LEU A 145 -0.74 12.93 -4.44
C LEU A 145 0.59 13.71 -4.30
N LEU A 146 0.80 14.37 -3.17
CA LEU A 146 2.03 15.05 -2.80
C LEU A 146 2.41 14.64 -1.38
N PRO A 147 3.61 14.08 -1.15
CA PRO A 147 4.09 13.80 0.20
C PRO A 147 3.96 15.00 1.13
N PRO A 148 3.40 14.85 2.33
CA PRO A 148 3.22 15.95 3.26
C PRO A 148 4.51 16.70 3.61
N TRP A 149 5.64 15.99 3.66
CA TRP A 149 6.96 16.61 3.94
C TRP A 149 7.50 17.50 2.82
N ILE A 150 6.92 17.43 1.61
CA ILE A 150 7.23 18.37 0.51
C ILE A 150 6.39 19.65 0.67
N ALA A 151 5.16 19.51 1.19
CA ALA A 151 4.23 20.62 1.34
C ALA A 151 4.56 21.49 2.56
N SER A 152 5.05 20.89 3.65
CA SER A 152 5.40 21.60 4.89
C SER A 152 6.55 20.89 5.59
N ASP A 153 7.47 21.68 6.14
CA ASP A 153 8.64 21.26 6.91
C ASP A 153 8.34 21.05 8.42
N HIS A 154 7.12 21.33 8.83
CA HIS A 154 6.66 21.18 10.21
C HIS A 154 5.22 20.70 10.30
N VAL A 155 4.79 20.30 11.50
CA VAL A 155 3.41 19.90 11.78
C VAL A 155 2.51 21.14 11.76
N GLU A 156 1.56 21.17 10.86
CA GLU A 156 0.58 22.24 10.72
C GLU A 156 -0.52 22.15 11.79
N TYR A 157 -0.94 23.30 12.30
CA TYR A 157 -1.99 23.37 13.33
C TYR A 157 -3.37 22.93 12.85
N GLY A 158 -3.60 22.95 11.52
CA GLY A 158 -4.89 22.57 10.98
C GLY A 158 -4.91 22.47 9.46
N ALA A 159 -6.00 21.90 8.96
CA ALA A 159 -6.20 21.66 7.53
C ALA A 159 -6.19 22.94 6.69
N TYR A 160 -6.57 24.08 7.25
CA TYR A 160 -6.61 25.36 6.52
C TYR A 160 -5.22 25.83 6.10
N THR A 161 -4.26 25.85 7.05
CA THR A 161 -2.88 26.29 6.81
C THR A 161 -2.15 25.30 5.89
N PHE A 162 -2.33 23.99 6.16
CA PHE A 162 -1.76 22.94 5.33
C PHE A 162 -2.29 22.98 3.89
N ARG A 163 -3.59 23.15 3.71
CA ARG A 163 -4.23 23.14 2.39
C ARG A 163 -3.66 24.19 1.45
N LYS A 164 -3.41 25.41 1.95
CA LYS A 164 -2.84 26.48 1.13
C LYS A 164 -1.43 26.13 0.65
N LYS A 165 -0.57 25.63 1.54
CA LYS A 165 0.79 25.19 1.19
C LYS A 165 0.75 24.01 0.22
N TYR A 166 -0.10 23.02 0.51
CA TYR A 166 -0.26 21.83 -0.29
C TYR A 166 -0.63 22.15 -1.75
N TRP A 167 -1.67 22.94 -1.98
CA TRP A 167 -2.11 23.30 -3.32
C TRP A 167 -1.08 24.14 -4.08
N ASN A 168 -0.42 25.04 -3.43
CA ASN A 168 0.67 25.82 -4.07
C ASN A 168 1.81 24.91 -4.53
N THR A 169 2.10 23.85 -3.79
CA THR A 169 3.16 22.91 -4.15
C THR A 169 2.71 21.91 -5.21
N VAL A 170 1.48 21.41 -5.13
CA VAL A 170 0.91 20.49 -6.14
C VAL A 170 0.92 21.10 -7.53
N THR A 171 0.60 22.39 -7.66
CA THR A 171 0.61 23.08 -8.97
C THR A 171 2.01 23.20 -9.59
N MET A 172 3.06 22.98 -8.81
CA MET A 172 4.46 22.97 -9.27
C MET A 172 4.97 21.56 -9.61
N LEU A 173 4.15 20.52 -9.42
CA LEU A 173 4.53 19.17 -9.78
C LEU A 173 4.37 18.98 -11.29
N SER A 174 5.38 18.39 -11.92
CA SER A 174 5.22 17.86 -13.28
C SER A 174 4.35 16.62 -13.24
N PRO A 175 3.49 16.40 -14.25
CA PRO A 175 2.75 15.14 -14.38
C PRO A 175 3.71 13.96 -14.36
N GLU A 176 3.49 13.02 -13.46
CA GLU A 176 4.25 11.77 -13.43
C GLU A 176 3.82 10.93 -14.64
N LYS A 177 4.79 10.23 -15.25
CA LYS A 177 4.51 9.24 -16.29
C LYS A 177 4.13 7.93 -15.61
N ASP A 178 3.53 7.00 -16.37
CA ASP A 178 3.16 5.67 -15.89
C ASP A 178 4.27 5.06 -15.03
N ILE A 179 3.92 4.74 -13.80
CA ILE A 179 4.82 4.15 -12.81
C ILE A 179 4.50 2.67 -12.73
N THR A 180 5.43 1.86 -13.24
CA THR A 180 5.32 0.40 -13.24
C THR A 180 6.58 -0.22 -12.65
N PRO A 181 6.50 -1.38 -11.97
CA PRO A 181 7.68 -2.04 -11.44
C PRO A 181 8.58 -2.60 -12.55
N ALA A 182 9.88 -2.58 -12.32
CA ALA A 182 10.85 -3.23 -13.18
C ALA A 182 10.71 -4.76 -13.12
N LYS A 183 11.00 -5.43 -14.25
CA LYS A 183 11.08 -6.90 -14.29
C LYS A 183 12.35 -7.37 -13.58
N VAL A 184 12.21 -7.93 -12.40
CA VAL A 184 13.31 -8.37 -11.53
C VAL A 184 13.02 -9.76 -10.95
N LYS A 185 14.05 -10.52 -10.64
CA LYS A 185 13.89 -11.79 -9.92
C LYS A 185 13.37 -11.53 -8.51
N CYS A 186 12.27 -12.16 -8.16
CA CYS A 186 11.72 -12.10 -6.81
C CYS A 186 12.09 -13.35 -6.00
N LEU A 187 12.16 -13.17 -4.69
CA LEU A 187 12.23 -14.24 -3.71
C LEU A 187 10.95 -14.19 -2.87
N GLN A 188 10.13 -15.24 -2.97
CA GLN A 188 8.97 -15.42 -2.10
C GLN A 188 9.43 -16.13 -0.83
N ILE A 189 9.23 -15.49 0.31
CA ILE A 189 9.71 -15.96 1.62
C ILE A 189 8.58 -16.37 2.57
N HIS A 190 7.35 -15.96 2.28
CA HIS A 190 6.14 -16.28 3.01
C HIS A 190 4.98 -16.54 2.06
N ASP A 191 4.10 -17.47 2.43
CA ASP A 191 2.85 -17.77 1.73
C ASP A 191 1.75 -18.15 2.74
N ASP A 192 1.40 -17.21 3.60
CA ASP A 192 0.40 -17.44 4.65
C ASP A 192 -1.03 -17.15 4.19
N LEU A 193 -1.23 -16.59 3.01
CA LEU A 193 -2.56 -16.22 2.51
C LEU A 193 -3.54 -17.41 2.45
N PRO A 194 -3.16 -18.61 1.95
CA PRO A 194 -4.05 -19.77 2.00
C PRO A 194 -4.48 -20.12 3.42
N ARG A 195 -3.55 -20.07 4.40
CA ARG A 195 -3.85 -20.31 5.81
C ARG A 195 -4.83 -19.30 6.39
N VAL A 196 -4.70 -18.03 6.00
CA VAL A 196 -5.64 -16.96 6.41
C VAL A 196 -7.02 -17.22 5.85
N LEU A 197 -7.15 -17.56 4.58
CA LEU A 197 -8.42 -17.87 3.92
C LEU A 197 -9.11 -19.12 4.51
N GLU A 198 -8.33 -20.06 5.03
CA GLU A 198 -8.83 -21.28 5.68
C GLU A 198 -9.06 -21.11 7.19
N SER A 199 -8.69 -20.00 7.79
CA SER A 199 -8.87 -19.76 9.22
C SER A 199 -10.35 -19.77 9.62
N HIS A 200 -10.62 -20.20 10.87
CA HIS A 200 -11.97 -20.26 11.42
C HIS A 200 -12.65 -18.89 11.39
N TRP A 201 -11.97 -17.84 11.83
CA TRP A 201 -12.51 -16.49 11.89
C TRP A 201 -12.89 -15.94 10.51
N TYR A 202 -12.11 -16.24 9.46
CA TYR A 202 -12.42 -15.81 8.10
C TYR A 202 -13.65 -16.55 7.55
N LYS A 203 -13.71 -17.87 7.71
CA LYS A 203 -14.83 -18.70 7.24
C LYS A 203 -16.13 -18.41 7.99
N GLU A 204 -16.07 -18.27 9.32
CA GLU A 204 -17.21 -17.94 10.16
C GLU A 204 -17.82 -16.61 9.74
N TYR A 205 -16.99 -15.60 9.58
CA TYR A 205 -17.46 -14.28 9.16
C TYR A 205 -18.03 -14.26 7.74
N ILE A 206 -17.41 -14.93 6.76
CA ILE A 206 -17.99 -15.05 5.41
C ILE A 206 -19.35 -15.74 5.46
N THR A 207 -19.51 -16.73 6.35
CA THR A 207 -20.78 -17.41 6.56
C THR A 207 -21.84 -16.48 7.17
N GLU A 208 -21.49 -15.73 8.20
CA GLU A 208 -22.38 -14.73 8.82
C GLU A 208 -22.82 -13.67 7.81
N LEU A 209 -21.89 -13.15 7.01
CA LEU A 209 -22.19 -12.18 5.96
C LEU A 209 -23.16 -12.71 4.91
N SER A 210 -23.04 -13.99 4.53
CA SER A 210 -23.93 -14.63 3.56
C SER A 210 -25.37 -14.72 4.08
N GLN A 211 -25.55 -14.75 5.40
CA GLN A 211 -26.87 -14.80 6.07
C GLN A 211 -27.51 -13.41 6.24
N ILE A 212 -26.72 -12.33 6.26
CA ILE A 212 -27.19 -10.96 6.37
C ILE A 212 -27.52 -10.42 4.97
N SER A 213 -28.55 -10.98 4.34
CA SER A 213 -28.91 -10.75 2.94
C SER A 213 -29.36 -9.32 2.58
N GLN A 214 -29.57 -8.41 3.53
CA GLN A 214 -30.06 -7.05 3.30
C GLN A 214 -28.98 -5.96 3.35
N TRP A 215 -27.82 -6.25 3.93
CA TRP A 215 -26.70 -5.31 3.98
C TRP A 215 -25.56 -5.90 3.18
N SER A 216 -25.56 -5.68 1.87
CA SER A 216 -24.53 -6.24 0.99
C SER A 216 -23.14 -5.76 1.38
N VAL A 217 -22.48 -6.54 2.24
CA VAL A 217 -21.02 -6.43 2.46
C VAL A 217 -20.30 -6.67 1.14
N ASN A 218 -20.91 -7.39 0.22
CA ASN A 218 -20.50 -7.59 -1.17
C ASN A 218 -20.51 -6.32 -2.04
N LYS A 219 -20.93 -5.16 -1.52
CA LYS A 219 -20.86 -3.90 -2.29
C LYS A 219 -19.43 -3.46 -2.59
N PHE A 220 -18.47 -3.85 -1.77
CA PHE A 220 -17.07 -3.47 -1.87
C PHE A 220 -16.17 -4.70 -1.84
N LEU A 221 -15.99 -5.32 -2.99
CA LEU A 221 -14.95 -6.35 -3.16
C LEU A 221 -13.59 -5.69 -3.20
N GLY A 222 -12.64 -6.19 -2.42
CA GLY A 222 -11.27 -5.67 -2.40
C GLY A 222 -10.51 -5.91 -3.70
N GLY A 223 -9.50 -5.09 -3.98
CA GLY A 223 -8.52 -5.32 -5.04
C GLY A 223 -8.36 -4.23 -6.08
N GLU A 224 -7.17 -4.21 -6.68
CA GLU A 224 -6.77 -3.30 -7.76
C GLU A 224 -7.67 -3.44 -8.98
N SER A 225 -8.01 -4.68 -9.36
CA SER A 225 -8.85 -4.97 -10.53
C SER A 225 -10.30 -4.46 -10.38
N GLN A 226 -10.86 -4.55 -9.19
CA GLN A 226 -12.19 -4.00 -8.90
C GLN A 226 -12.18 -2.49 -8.87
N THR A 227 -11.14 -1.91 -8.30
CA THR A 227 -10.97 -0.46 -8.26
C THR A 227 -10.94 0.12 -9.66
N GLN A 228 -10.22 -0.52 -10.60
CA GLN A 228 -10.15 -0.04 -11.98
C GLN A 228 -11.53 -0.02 -12.64
N LYS A 229 -12.35 -1.06 -12.44
CA LYS A 229 -13.72 -1.10 -12.98
C LYS A 229 -14.59 0.03 -12.41
N LEU A 230 -14.52 0.25 -11.10
CA LEU A 230 -15.28 1.32 -10.44
C LEU A 230 -14.83 2.70 -10.91
N TRP A 231 -13.54 2.90 -11.06
CA TRP A 231 -12.96 4.15 -11.56
C TRP A 231 -13.39 4.44 -12.99
N ASP A 232 -13.36 3.44 -13.87
CA ASP A 232 -13.76 3.59 -15.27
C ASP A 232 -15.27 3.89 -15.38
N ALA A 233 -16.11 3.22 -14.60
CA ALA A 233 -17.55 3.51 -14.52
C ALA A 233 -17.80 4.92 -13.99
N PHE A 234 -17.12 5.31 -12.90
CA PHE A 234 -17.26 6.65 -12.31
C PHE A 234 -16.85 7.74 -13.31
N LYS A 235 -15.72 7.60 -13.99
CA LYS A 235 -15.28 8.58 -15.00
C LYS A 235 -16.30 8.78 -16.10
N LYS A 236 -16.91 7.69 -16.56
CA LYS A 236 -17.84 7.72 -17.68
C LYS A 236 -19.22 8.25 -17.28
N GLU A 237 -19.74 7.83 -16.13
CA GLU A 237 -21.14 8.00 -15.79
C GLU A 237 -21.40 9.14 -14.80
N LYS A 238 -20.50 9.33 -13.82
CA LYS A 238 -20.75 10.21 -12.67
C LYS A 238 -19.84 11.44 -12.63
N LEU A 239 -18.60 11.33 -13.08
CA LEU A 239 -17.63 12.43 -13.00
C LEU A 239 -18.12 13.72 -13.67
N PRO A 240 -18.80 13.69 -14.86
CA PRO A 240 -19.29 14.90 -15.50
C PRO A 240 -20.31 15.72 -14.69
N LEU A 241 -21.04 15.05 -13.77
CA LEU A 241 -22.06 15.67 -12.92
C LEU A 241 -21.66 15.72 -11.44
N TYR A 242 -20.44 15.26 -11.11
CA TYR A 242 -19.99 15.07 -9.75
C TYR A 242 -20.07 16.34 -8.90
N ASP A 243 -19.73 17.47 -9.47
CA ASP A 243 -19.71 18.75 -8.75
C ASP A 243 -21.08 19.13 -8.16
N VAL A 244 -22.14 18.94 -8.92
CA VAL A 244 -23.51 19.27 -8.52
C VAL A 244 -24.23 18.12 -7.82
N ALA A 245 -23.94 16.87 -8.20
CA ALA A 245 -24.72 15.70 -7.78
C ALA A 245 -24.21 15.03 -6.50
N ARG A 246 -22.92 15.19 -6.16
CA ARG A 246 -22.30 14.50 -5.01
C ARG A 246 -22.92 14.79 -3.66
N ASN A 247 -23.58 15.93 -3.52
CA ASN A 247 -24.19 16.35 -2.25
C ASN A 247 -25.65 15.90 -2.11
N ASN A 248 -26.22 15.26 -3.14
CA ASN A 248 -27.58 14.73 -3.07
C ASN A 248 -27.58 13.38 -2.34
N PRO A 249 -28.11 13.26 -1.11
CA PRO A 249 -28.10 12.01 -0.35
C PRO A 249 -29.06 10.95 -0.90
N ASN A 250 -29.99 11.32 -1.78
CA ASN A 250 -30.96 10.41 -2.38
C ASN A 250 -30.42 9.69 -3.62
N GLU A 251 -29.20 10.01 -4.06
CA GLU A 251 -28.59 9.46 -5.27
C GLU A 251 -27.17 8.97 -5.00
N GLU A 252 -26.79 7.87 -5.63
CA GLU A 252 -25.42 7.34 -5.52
C GLU A 252 -24.47 8.01 -6.53
N ASN A 253 -24.20 9.30 -6.35
CA ASN A 253 -23.34 10.09 -7.24
C ASN A 253 -21.87 10.21 -6.78
N THR A 254 -21.47 9.45 -5.78
CA THR A 254 -20.06 9.41 -5.31
C THR A 254 -19.25 8.34 -6.05
N SER A 255 -17.93 8.46 -5.98
CA SER A 255 -17.02 7.50 -6.63
C SER A 255 -16.99 6.13 -5.95
N LEU A 256 -17.39 6.05 -4.67
CA LEU A 256 -17.28 4.85 -3.83
C LEU A 256 -15.82 4.32 -3.68
N LEU A 257 -14.82 5.15 -3.95
CA LEU A 257 -13.40 4.76 -3.91
C LEU A 257 -12.75 4.84 -2.53
N SER A 258 -13.45 5.34 -1.52
CA SER A 258 -12.86 5.52 -0.17
C SER A 258 -12.19 4.26 0.41
N PRO A 259 -12.81 3.06 0.38
CA PRO A 259 -12.12 1.87 0.89
C PRO A 259 -10.88 1.52 0.06
N TYR A 260 -10.94 1.71 -1.25
CA TYR A 260 -9.82 1.42 -2.14
C TYR A 260 -8.64 2.39 -1.99
N LEU A 261 -8.94 3.67 -1.72
CA LEU A 261 -7.92 4.67 -1.38
C LEU A 261 -7.32 4.38 0.00
N HIS A 262 -8.13 3.92 0.97
CA HIS A 262 -7.67 3.56 2.30
C HIS A 262 -6.62 2.44 2.25
N PHE A 263 -6.89 1.37 1.50
CA PHE A 263 -5.96 0.25 1.35
C PHE A 263 -4.97 0.40 0.18
N GLY A 264 -4.98 1.53 -0.50
CA GLY A 264 -4.05 1.82 -1.58
C GLY A 264 -4.21 0.92 -2.81
N CYS A 265 -5.42 0.40 -3.06
CA CYS A 265 -5.74 -0.34 -4.29
C CYS A 265 -5.78 0.56 -5.53
N ILE A 266 -5.80 1.88 -5.32
CA ILE A 266 -5.65 2.92 -6.34
C ILE A 266 -4.75 4.04 -5.79
N SER A 267 -3.99 4.65 -6.67
CA SER A 267 -3.21 5.85 -6.34
C SER A 267 -4.14 7.06 -6.22
N PRO A 268 -3.95 7.94 -5.22
CA PRO A 268 -4.69 9.19 -5.09
C PRO A 268 -4.44 10.16 -6.23
#